data_baa7b6b52b6ea479b684e8a665d03fd5
#
_entry.id   baa7b6b52b6ea479b684e8a665d03fd5
#
_cell.length_a   1.000
_cell.length_b   1.000
_cell.length_c   1.000
_cell.angle_alpha   90.00
_cell.angle_beta   90.00
_cell.angle_gamma   90.00
#
_symmetry.space_group_name_H-M   'P 1'
#
loop_
_entity.id
_entity.type
_entity.pdbx_description
1 polymer ?
#
loop_
_entity_poly.entity_id
_entity_poly.type
_entity_poly.pdbx_seq_one_letter_code
_entity_poly.pdbx_strand_id
1 'polypeptide(L)'
;SSAASDVYKRQIIAVRPLKDGVIADFSATRMLMQTFIEKTIQKSIFSKPRVIIAIPCGITDVEERAVEGVGYKAGTKDVYLIEEVMVAAIGAGLKVDRPEGVMIVDIGGGTSEMAVLSLGGIVVENSIKIAGNRLDLDIIEYVKKKFNVIIGEGEAEEVKKQIGAATLSMAEEKMNVKGRSLATGLPEVIVLTTADVKDAMQDSLIKIVNSIKQTLEETPPELAADVMEKGIYISGGCAQIKNLDRFISAETGIPVFIAEDPTNC
;
A
#
# COMPACT_ATOMS: atom_id res chain seq x y z
N SER A 1 24.58 -30.68 -25.03
CA SER A 1 23.43 -30.52 -24.12
C SER A 1 23.76 -29.85 -22.77
N SER A 2 25.04 -29.59 -22.48
CA SER A 2 25.45 -28.92 -21.21
C SER A 2 25.35 -27.37 -21.27
N ALA A 3 25.52 -26.76 -22.44
CA ALA A 3 25.48 -25.31 -22.59
C ALA A 3 24.08 -24.68 -22.39
N ALA A 4 23.01 -25.40 -22.73
CA ALA A 4 21.65 -24.90 -22.54
C ALA A 4 21.22 -24.86 -21.05
N SER A 5 21.77 -25.76 -20.21
CA SER A 5 21.49 -25.80 -18.76
C SER A 5 22.19 -24.67 -17.99
N ASP A 6 23.34 -24.20 -18.50
CA ASP A 6 24.11 -23.12 -17.84
C ASP A 6 23.55 -21.70 -18.15
N VAL A 7 22.85 -21.54 -19.27
CA VAL A 7 22.19 -20.28 -19.63
C VAL A 7 20.99 -20.01 -18.71
N TYR A 8 20.24 -21.06 -18.30
CA TYR A 8 19.12 -20.94 -17.35
C TYR A 8 19.56 -20.61 -15.92
N LYS A 9 20.79 -20.91 -15.53
CA LYS A 9 21.31 -20.64 -14.17
C LYS A 9 21.69 -19.17 -13.92
N ARG A 10 21.64 -18.31 -14.95
CA ARG A 10 21.99 -16.86 -14.83
C ARG A 10 20.82 -15.91 -15.05
N GLN A 11 19.59 -16.40 -15.07
CA GLN A 11 18.42 -15.50 -15.12
C GLN A 11 18.21 -14.86 -13.75
N ILE A 12 18.26 -13.52 -13.71
CA ILE A 12 17.79 -12.73 -12.56
C ILE A 12 16.26 -12.80 -12.61
N ILE A 13 15.67 -13.49 -11.66
CA ILE A 13 14.21 -13.57 -11.49
C ILE A 13 13.84 -12.58 -10.39
N ALA A 14 12.98 -11.59 -10.73
CA ALA A 14 12.38 -10.73 -9.73
C ALA A 14 11.31 -11.53 -8.96
N VAL A 15 11.45 -11.59 -7.64
CA VAL A 15 10.51 -12.26 -6.74
C VAL A 15 9.87 -11.21 -5.85
N ARG A 16 8.55 -11.24 -5.74
CA ARG A 16 7.81 -10.47 -4.72
C ARG A 16 7.64 -11.36 -3.48
N PRO A 17 8.44 -11.16 -2.43
CA PRO A 17 8.41 -12.02 -1.24
C PRO A 17 7.14 -11.87 -0.41
N LEU A 18 6.49 -10.70 -0.50
CA LEU A 18 5.22 -10.38 0.15
C LEU A 18 4.13 -10.18 -0.91
N LYS A 19 2.93 -10.65 -0.61
CA LYS A 19 1.73 -10.44 -1.42
C LYS A 19 0.55 -10.16 -0.50
N ASP A 20 -0.17 -9.07 -0.79
CA ASP A 20 -1.36 -8.66 -0.03
C ASP A 20 -1.09 -8.58 1.48
N GLY A 21 0.07 -8.03 1.86
CA GLY A 21 0.49 -7.87 3.26
C GLY A 21 1.03 -9.15 3.94
N VAL A 22 1.00 -10.32 3.29
CA VAL A 22 1.43 -11.60 3.89
C VAL A 22 2.64 -12.18 3.17
N ILE A 23 3.34 -13.10 3.86
CA ILE A 23 4.52 -13.78 3.31
C ILE A 23 4.09 -14.77 2.21
N ALA A 24 4.46 -14.47 0.96
CA ALA A 24 4.25 -15.35 -0.18
C ALA A 24 5.44 -16.30 -0.40
N ASP A 25 6.67 -15.84 -0.11
CA ASP A 25 7.89 -16.64 -0.16
C ASP A 25 8.72 -16.41 1.10
N PHE A 26 8.73 -17.42 1.97
CA PHE A 26 9.43 -17.38 3.25
C PHE A 26 10.95 -17.20 3.09
N SER A 27 11.55 -17.89 2.11
CA SER A 27 12.99 -17.83 1.88
C SER A 27 13.43 -16.49 1.34
N ALA A 28 12.68 -15.93 0.39
CA ALA A 28 12.94 -14.61 -0.17
C ALA A 28 12.72 -13.50 0.88
N THR A 29 11.66 -13.59 1.69
CA THR A 29 11.40 -12.64 2.79
C THR A 29 12.53 -12.66 3.83
N ARG A 30 12.99 -13.85 4.22
CA ARG A 30 14.14 -13.99 5.13
C ARG A 30 15.40 -13.34 4.57
N MET A 31 15.74 -13.61 3.30
CA MET A 31 16.92 -13.01 2.65
C MET A 31 16.82 -11.50 2.57
N LEU A 32 15.64 -10.97 2.26
CA LEU A 32 15.38 -9.54 2.21
C LEU A 32 15.60 -8.90 3.59
N MET A 33 14.99 -9.46 4.63
CA MET A 33 15.13 -8.98 6.01
C MET A 33 16.58 -9.06 6.49
N GLN A 34 17.27 -10.16 6.22
CA GLN A 34 18.69 -10.31 6.55
C GLN A 34 19.54 -9.24 5.86
N THR A 35 19.27 -8.96 4.58
CA THR A 35 19.98 -7.92 3.82
C THR A 35 19.75 -6.53 4.42
N PHE A 36 18.53 -6.19 4.84
CA PHE A 36 18.24 -4.94 5.51
C PHE A 36 18.97 -4.81 6.85
N ILE A 37 18.93 -5.86 7.67
CA ILE A 37 19.64 -5.90 8.95
C ILE A 37 21.14 -5.68 8.73
N GLU A 38 21.74 -6.40 7.78
CA GLU A 38 23.19 -6.27 7.47
C GLU A 38 23.59 -4.89 6.94
N LYS A 39 22.70 -4.21 6.21
CA LYS A 39 22.95 -2.86 5.70
C LYS A 39 22.77 -1.76 6.75
N THR A 40 21.87 -1.98 7.72
CA THR A 40 21.48 -0.97 8.71
C THR A 40 22.37 -1.02 9.94
N ILE A 41 22.86 -2.21 10.31
CA ILE A 41 23.61 -2.42 11.54
C ILE A 41 25.08 -2.69 11.19
N GLN A 42 26.00 -1.88 11.74
CA GLN A 42 27.41 -2.20 11.72
C GLN A 42 27.63 -3.55 12.41
N LYS A 43 28.25 -4.51 11.72
CA LYS A 43 28.50 -5.87 12.23
C LYS A 43 29.20 -5.81 13.60
N SER A 44 28.45 -5.99 14.66
CA SER A 44 28.96 -6.30 15.97
C SER A 44 28.91 -7.83 16.17
N ILE A 45 30.03 -8.44 16.39
CA ILE A 45 30.15 -9.90 16.58
C ILE A 45 29.43 -10.34 17.88
N PHE A 46 29.09 -9.40 18.77
CA PHE A 46 28.61 -9.68 20.13
C PHE A 46 27.15 -9.32 20.41
N SER A 47 26.44 -8.62 19.52
CA SER A 47 25.03 -8.24 19.78
C SER A 47 24.14 -8.56 18.59
N LYS A 48 23.12 -9.39 18.84
CA LYS A 48 22.02 -9.55 17.87
C LYS A 48 21.04 -8.39 18.02
N PRO A 49 20.51 -7.82 16.93
CA PRO A 49 19.56 -6.73 16.97
C PRO A 49 18.20 -7.17 17.54
N ARG A 50 17.48 -6.22 18.09
CA ARG A 50 16.03 -6.30 18.31
C ARG A 50 15.34 -5.66 17.12
N VAL A 51 14.24 -6.21 16.66
CA VAL A 51 13.48 -5.68 15.54
C VAL A 51 12.03 -5.51 15.93
N ILE A 52 11.42 -4.46 15.37
CA ILE A 52 9.98 -4.27 15.36
C ILE A 52 9.55 -4.48 13.91
N ILE A 53 8.55 -5.31 13.68
CA ILE A 53 8.02 -5.61 12.36
C ILE A 53 6.57 -5.15 12.34
N ALA A 54 6.25 -4.26 11.39
CA ALA A 54 4.88 -3.88 11.14
C ALA A 54 4.15 -5.03 10.42
N ILE A 55 2.93 -5.31 10.86
CA ILE A 55 2.06 -6.35 10.33
C ILE A 55 0.70 -5.75 9.97
N PRO A 56 0.04 -6.26 8.91
CA PRO A 56 -1.31 -5.85 8.58
C PRO A 56 -2.30 -6.19 9.70
N CYS A 57 -3.36 -5.41 9.80
CA CYS A 57 -4.48 -5.69 10.68
C CYS A 57 -5.17 -7.01 10.29
N GLY A 58 -5.60 -7.78 11.27
CA GLY A 58 -6.41 -8.98 11.06
C GLY A 58 -5.66 -10.16 10.43
N ILE A 59 -4.33 -10.20 10.49
CA ILE A 59 -3.58 -11.41 10.10
C ILE A 59 -3.89 -12.57 11.07
N THR A 60 -3.76 -13.79 10.56
CA THR A 60 -3.98 -15.00 11.36
C THR A 60 -2.80 -15.29 12.28
N ASP A 61 -3.03 -16.00 13.39
CA ASP A 61 -1.96 -16.47 14.31
C ASP A 61 -0.86 -17.25 13.59
N VAL A 62 -1.19 -17.93 12.49
CA VAL A 62 -0.22 -18.69 11.70
C VAL A 62 0.68 -17.74 10.92
N GLU A 63 0.11 -16.71 10.32
CA GLU A 63 0.85 -15.69 9.60
C GLU A 63 1.73 -14.86 10.55
N GLU A 64 1.22 -14.51 11.73
CA GLU A 64 1.96 -13.82 12.77
C GLU A 64 3.21 -14.62 13.21
N ARG A 65 3.04 -15.91 13.53
CA ARG A 65 4.17 -16.81 13.85
C ARG A 65 5.14 -16.98 12.68
N ALA A 66 4.65 -16.93 11.45
CA ALA A 66 5.52 -17.01 10.28
C ALA A 66 6.42 -15.75 10.17
N VAL A 67 5.86 -14.55 10.43
CA VAL A 67 6.61 -13.29 10.46
C VAL A 67 7.66 -13.30 11.57
N GLU A 68 7.28 -13.67 12.79
CA GLU A 68 8.23 -13.84 13.90
C GLU A 68 9.36 -14.82 13.56
N GLY A 69 9.00 -15.98 13.00
CA GLY A 69 9.93 -17.00 12.58
C GLY A 69 10.94 -16.53 11.52
N VAL A 70 10.50 -15.66 10.60
CA VAL A 70 11.40 -15.01 9.63
C VAL A 70 12.37 -14.08 10.35
N GLY A 71 11.89 -13.26 11.28
CA GLY A 71 12.72 -12.35 12.08
C GLY A 71 13.82 -13.10 12.83
N TYR A 72 13.48 -14.12 13.60
CA TYR A 72 14.46 -14.92 14.32
C TYR A 72 15.47 -15.63 13.38
N LYS A 73 15.02 -16.17 12.25
CA LYS A 73 15.90 -16.81 11.28
C LYS A 73 16.78 -15.83 10.49
N ALA A 74 16.40 -14.56 10.46
CA ALA A 74 17.25 -13.49 9.93
C ALA A 74 18.39 -13.08 10.90
N GLY A 75 18.44 -13.65 12.11
CA GLY A 75 19.53 -13.46 13.06
C GLY A 75 19.25 -12.42 14.15
N THR A 76 18.00 -12.07 14.40
CA THR A 76 17.61 -11.12 15.45
C THR A 76 17.59 -11.80 16.83
N LYS A 77 17.69 -10.98 17.89
CA LYS A 77 17.57 -11.43 19.28
C LYS A 77 16.12 -11.53 19.71
N ASP A 78 15.39 -10.43 19.53
CA ASP A 78 13.99 -10.29 19.89
C ASP A 78 13.22 -9.74 18.67
N VAL A 79 12.02 -10.21 18.47
CA VAL A 79 11.08 -9.75 17.44
C VAL A 79 9.83 -9.23 18.14
N TYR A 80 9.43 -8.03 17.82
CA TYR A 80 8.18 -7.42 18.27
C TYR A 80 7.32 -7.14 17.06
N LEU A 81 6.04 -7.45 17.15
CA LEU A 81 5.06 -7.17 16.10
C LEU A 81 4.23 -5.96 16.53
N ILE A 82 3.88 -5.12 15.56
CA ILE A 82 3.00 -3.96 15.74
C ILE A 82 2.16 -3.79 14.48
N GLU A 83 0.91 -3.42 14.62
CA GLU A 83 0.01 -3.20 13.49
C GLU A 83 0.47 -1.99 12.64
N GLU A 84 0.39 -2.13 11.31
CA GLU A 84 0.80 -1.10 10.34
C GLU A 84 0.09 0.23 10.60
N VAL A 85 -1.21 0.21 10.92
CA VAL A 85 -2.00 1.41 11.23
C VAL A 85 -1.50 2.16 12.47
N MET A 86 -0.99 1.44 13.49
CA MET A 86 -0.42 2.07 14.68
C MET A 86 0.92 2.74 14.33
N VAL A 87 1.76 2.09 13.54
CA VAL A 87 3.02 2.66 13.07
C VAL A 87 2.75 3.89 12.20
N ALA A 88 1.82 3.80 11.26
CA ALA A 88 1.42 4.90 10.40
C ALA A 88 0.90 6.11 11.21
N ALA A 89 0.08 5.87 12.23
CA ALA A 89 -0.44 6.93 13.10
C ALA A 89 0.67 7.62 13.91
N ILE A 90 1.60 6.85 14.49
CA ILE A 90 2.75 7.37 15.22
C ILE A 90 3.67 8.16 14.27
N GLY A 91 3.96 7.60 13.09
CA GLY A 91 4.79 8.24 12.07
C GLY A 91 4.19 9.55 11.54
N ALA A 92 2.87 9.61 11.42
CA ALA A 92 2.12 10.83 11.11
C ALA A 92 2.07 11.86 12.27
N GLY A 93 2.67 11.55 13.40
CA GLY A 93 2.71 12.45 14.59
C GLY A 93 1.38 12.55 15.33
N LEU A 94 0.46 11.60 15.13
CA LEU A 94 -0.85 11.59 15.77
C LEU A 94 -0.71 11.24 17.27
N LYS A 95 -1.50 11.91 18.10
CA LYS A 95 -1.50 11.68 19.56
C LYS A 95 -2.46 10.55 19.91
N VAL A 96 -2.01 9.33 19.66
CA VAL A 96 -2.82 8.11 19.86
C VAL A 96 -3.02 7.74 21.34
N ASP A 97 -2.22 8.29 22.25
CA ASP A 97 -2.24 8.04 23.71
C ASP A 97 -3.36 8.77 24.47
N ARG A 98 -4.10 9.67 23.78
CA ARG A 98 -5.17 10.46 24.40
C ARG A 98 -6.50 9.72 24.36
N PRO A 99 -7.45 10.08 25.27
CA PRO A 99 -8.80 9.54 25.28
C PRO A 99 -9.68 10.22 24.23
N GLU A 100 -9.19 10.29 23.01
CA GLU A 100 -9.82 10.94 21.86
C GLU A 100 -9.69 10.03 20.66
N GLY A 101 -10.73 9.99 19.80
CA GLY A 101 -10.71 9.22 18.57
C GLY A 101 -9.81 9.87 17.51
N VAL A 102 -8.90 9.06 16.96
CA VAL A 102 -8.05 9.44 15.83
C VAL A 102 -8.19 8.39 14.75
N MET A 103 -8.52 8.79 13.53
CA MET A 103 -8.64 7.88 12.41
C MET A 103 -7.43 8.00 11.47
N ILE A 104 -6.82 6.87 11.20
CA ILE A 104 -5.77 6.69 10.20
C ILE A 104 -6.25 5.73 9.10
N VAL A 105 -5.89 6.02 7.85
CA VAL A 105 -6.11 5.17 6.69
C VAL A 105 -4.78 5.01 5.98
N ASP A 106 -4.21 3.82 6.04
CA ASP A 106 -2.97 3.49 5.35
C ASP A 106 -3.28 2.78 4.03
N ILE A 107 -2.91 3.40 2.91
CA ILE A 107 -3.17 2.86 1.56
C ILE A 107 -1.82 2.48 0.94
N GLY A 108 -1.44 1.24 1.17
CA GLY A 108 -0.17 0.68 0.72
C GLY A 108 -0.19 0.16 -0.72
N GLY A 109 0.67 -0.80 -1.00
CA GLY A 109 0.71 -1.49 -2.30
C GLY A 109 -0.31 -2.62 -2.41
N GLY A 110 -0.44 -3.46 -1.36
CA GLY A 110 -1.28 -4.66 -1.36
C GLY A 110 -2.60 -4.50 -0.61
N THR A 111 -2.59 -3.75 0.49
CA THR A 111 -3.70 -3.56 1.41
C THR A 111 -4.02 -2.09 1.63
N SER A 112 -5.27 -1.80 1.90
CA SER A 112 -5.71 -0.54 2.50
C SER A 112 -6.28 -0.84 3.87
N GLU A 113 -5.74 -0.20 4.88
CA GLU A 113 -6.06 -0.42 6.28
C GLU A 113 -6.64 0.84 6.91
N MET A 114 -7.71 0.70 7.64
CA MET A 114 -8.41 1.77 8.31
C MET A 114 -8.53 1.43 9.78
N ALA A 115 -8.17 2.36 10.65
CA ALA A 115 -8.36 2.18 12.09
C ALA A 115 -8.75 3.47 12.79
N VAL A 116 -9.55 3.32 13.83
CA VAL A 116 -9.78 4.35 14.85
C VAL A 116 -9.01 3.96 16.10
N LEU A 117 -8.13 4.85 16.53
CA LEU A 117 -7.21 4.67 17.66
C LEU A 117 -7.64 5.57 18.81
N SER A 118 -7.49 5.08 20.05
CA SER A 118 -7.68 5.86 21.25
C SER A 118 -6.94 5.21 22.42
N LEU A 119 -6.42 6.00 23.37
CA LEU A 119 -5.71 5.52 24.57
C LEU A 119 -4.59 4.51 24.27
N GLY A 120 -3.87 4.69 23.17
CA GLY A 120 -2.77 3.82 22.76
C GLY A 120 -3.18 2.47 22.19
N GLY A 121 -4.47 2.25 21.91
CA GLY A 121 -5.00 1.02 21.33
C GLY A 121 -5.86 1.24 20.10
N ILE A 122 -6.06 0.16 19.36
CA ILE A 122 -7.00 0.11 18.23
C ILE A 122 -8.40 -0.15 18.80
N VAL A 123 -9.35 0.72 18.45
CA VAL A 123 -10.75 0.58 18.88
C VAL A 123 -11.58 -0.14 17.82
N VAL A 124 -11.39 0.25 16.57
CA VAL A 124 -12.01 -0.36 15.39
C VAL A 124 -10.97 -0.44 14.30
N GLU A 125 -10.91 -1.53 13.59
CA GLU A 125 -10.05 -1.72 12.43
C GLU A 125 -10.77 -2.41 11.29
N ASN A 126 -10.37 -2.11 10.07
CA ASN A 126 -10.81 -2.78 8.87
C ASN A 126 -9.66 -2.84 7.86
N SER A 127 -9.57 -3.93 7.10
CA SER A 127 -8.54 -4.14 6.09
C SER A 127 -9.15 -4.70 4.81
N ILE A 128 -8.78 -4.15 3.67
CA ILE A 128 -9.20 -4.65 2.36
C ILE A 128 -7.99 -4.86 1.45
N LYS A 129 -8.04 -5.88 0.60
CA LYS A 129 -7.00 -6.21 -0.40
C LYS A 129 -7.20 -5.40 -1.69
N ILE A 130 -7.47 -4.10 -1.55
CA ILE A 130 -7.60 -3.14 -2.65
C ILE A 130 -6.71 -1.96 -2.32
N ALA A 131 -5.61 -1.81 -3.05
CA ALA A 131 -4.60 -0.77 -2.85
C ALA A 131 -3.81 -0.55 -4.15
N GLY A 132 -2.60 -0.04 -4.08
CA GLY A 132 -1.80 0.39 -5.23
C GLY A 132 -1.68 -0.63 -6.35
N ASN A 133 -1.46 -1.91 -6.03
CA ASN A 133 -1.35 -2.99 -7.02
C ASN A 133 -2.69 -3.23 -7.75
N ARG A 134 -3.82 -3.10 -7.04
CA ARG A 134 -5.13 -3.24 -7.68
C ARG A 134 -5.40 -2.07 -8.63
N LEU A 135 -5.04 -0.85 -8.24
CA LEU A 135 -5.14 0.33 -9.09
C LEU A 135 -4.30 0.19 -10.37
N ASP A 136 -3.11 -0.42 -10.29
CA ASP A 136 -2.28 -0.72 -11.48
C ASP A 136 -2.99 -1.71 -12.41
N LEU A 137 -3.59 -2.77 -11.86
CA LEU A 137 -4.38 -3.72 -12.63
C LEU A 137 -5.61 -3.07 -13.28
N ASP A 138 -6.29 -2.16 -12.58
CA ASP A 138 -7.43 -1.42 -13.12
C ASP A 138 -7.02 -0.59 -14.34
N ILE A 139 -5.85 0.05 -14.29
CA ILE A 139 -5.28 0.79 -15.43
C ILE A 139 -4.97 -0.15 -16.60
N ILE A 140 -4.34 -1.31 -16.34
CA ILE A 140 -4.05 -2.32 -17.36
C ILE A 140 -5.35 -2.80 -18.04
N GLU A 141 -6.36 -3.13 -17.24
CA GLU A 141 -7.66 -3.60 -17.73
C GLU A 141 -8.38 -2.52 -18.57
N TYR A 142 -8.32 -1.26 -18.11
CA TYR A 142 -8.89 -0.12 -18.83
C TYR A 142 -8.20 0.11 -20.18
N VAL A 143 -6.87 0.12 -20.21
CA VAL A 143 -6.07 0.29 -21.43
C VAL A 143 -6.37 -0.83 -22.42
N LYS A 144 -6.41 -2.08 -21.93
CA LYS A 144 -6.77 -3.23 -22.75
C LYS A 144 -8.16 -3.07 -23.40
N LYS A 145 -9.14 -2.63 -22.61
CA LYS A 145 -10.54 -2.48 -23.07
C LYS A 145 -10.71 -1.31 -24.04
N LYS A 146 -10.10 -0.16 -23.74
CA LYS A 146 -10.32 1.08 -24.49
C LYS A 146 -9.45 1.18 -25.74
N PHE A 147 -8.18 0.78 -25.63
CA PHE A 147 -7.17 0.97 -26.69
C PHE A 147 -6.79 -0.33 -27.41
N ASN A 148 -7.25 -1.49 -26.92
CA ASN A 148 -6.85 -2.81 -27.43
C ASN A 148 -5.32 -3.04 -27.38
N VAL A 149 -4.68 -2.50 -26.35
CA VAL A 149 -3.23 -2.56 -26.08
C VAL A 149 -2.99 -3.18 -24.70
N ILE A 150 -1.96 -4.01 -24.59
CA ILE A 150 -1.48 -4.53 -23.31
C ILE A 150 -0.28 -3.71 -22.85
N ILE A 151 -0.31 -3.25 -21.62
CA ILE A 151 0.82 -2.62 -20.91
C ILE A 151 1.26 -3.49 -19.74
N GLY A 152 2.51 -3.35 -19.30
CA GLY A 152 3.03 -4.06 -18.13
C GLY A 152 2.69 -3.37 -16.81
N GLU A 153 2.84 -4.09 -15.68
CA GLU A 153 2.59 -3.55 -14.33
C GLU A 153 3.45 -2.32 -14.03
N GLY A 154 4.74 -2.35 -14.38
CA GLY A 154 5.64 -1.20 -14.15
C GLY A 154 5.23 0.06 -14.93
N GLU A 155 4.73 -0.10 -16.15
CA GLU A 155 4.22 1.01 -16.95
C GLU A 155 2.92 1.57 -16.35
N ALA A 156 2.02 0.70 -15.88
CA ALA A 156 0.79 1.11 -15.22
C ALA A 156 1.07 1.84 -13.90
N GLU A 157 2.01 1.38 -13.09
CA GLU A 157 2.45 2.04 -11.87
C GLU A 157 3.00 3.44 -12.17
N GLU A 158 3.81 3.57 -13.21
CA GLU A 158 4.36 4.87 -13.62
C GLU A 158 3.27 5.84 -14.08
N VAL A 159 2.29 5.35 -14.85
CA VAL A 159 1.10 6.11 -15.26
C VAL A 159 0.32 6.60 -14.04
N LYS A 160 0.06 5.72 -13.07
CA LYS A 160 -0.62 6.08 -11.83
C LYS A 160 0.12 7.17 -11.07
N LYS A 161 1.45 7.07 -10.95
CA LYS A 161 2.28 8.05 -10.24
C LYS A 161 2.34 9.40 -10.94
N GLN A 162 2.45 9.42 -12.27
CA GLN A 162 2.62 10.66 -13.01
C GLN A 162 1.30 11.42 -13.24
N ILE A 163 0.28 10.74 -13.74
CA ILE A 163 -0.97 11.37 -14.16
C ILE A 163 -2.22 10.84 -13.43
N GLY A 164 -2.05 9.98 -12.41
CA GLY A 164 -3.16 9.47 -11.60
C GLY A 164 -3.77 10.54 -10.72
N ALA A 165 -5.11 10.62 -10.73
CA ALA A 165 -5.88 11.50 -9.87
C ALA A 165 -7.19 10.83 -9.46
N ALA A 166 -7.64 11.08 -8.23
CA ALA A 166 -8.93 10.58 -7.75
C ALA A 166 -10.11 11.42 -8.26
N THR A 167 -9.87 12.72 -8.46
CA THR A 167 -10.83 13.66 -9.05
C THR A 167 -10.14 14.58 -10.05
N LEU A 168 -10.88 15.03 -11.06
CA LEU A 168 -10.40 16.04 -12.00
C LEU A 168 -10.55 17.41 -11.37
N SER A 169 -9.46 18.12 -11.17
CA SER A 169 -9.49 19.43 -10.51
C SER A 169 -9.02 20.61 -11.36
N MET A 170 -8.16 20.40 -12.37
CA MET A 170 -7.58 21.51 -13.14
C MET A 170 -7.11 21.11 -14.56
N ALA A 171 -5.82 21.07 -14.81
CA ALA A 171 -5.29 20.76 -16.13
C ALA A 171 -5.26 19.27 -16.37
N GLU A 172 -5.80 18.84 -17.51
CA GLU A 172 -5.65 17.46 -17.95
C GLU A 172 -4.21 17.21 -18.38
N GLU A 173 -3.54 16.29 -17.70
CA GLU A 173 -2.20 15.85 -18.07
C GLU A 173 -2.28 14.67 -19.04
N LYS A 174 -1.25 14.53 -19.87
CA LYS A 174 -1.16 13.45 -20.86
C LYS A 174 0.18 12.75 -20.77
N MET A 175 0.18 11.45 -21.00
CA MET A 175 1.38 10.63 -20.98
C MET A 175 1.39 9.67 -22.17
N ASN A 176 2.54 9.57 -22.85
CA ASN A 176 2.77 8.54 -23.86
C ASN A 176 3.13 7.23 -23.16
N VAL A 177 2.37 6.20 -23.45
CA VAL A 177 2.48 4.88 -22.80
C VAL A 177 2.79 3.83 -23.85
N LYS A 178 3.81 3.02 -23.60
CA LYS A 178 4.26 1.97 -24.52
C LYS A 178 3.59 0.64 -24.16
N GLY A 179 3.04 -0.02 -25.17
CA GLY A 179 2.43 -1.32 -24.99
C GLY A 179 2.57 -2.20 -26.23
N ARG A 180 1.81 -3.27 -26.26
CA ARG A 180 1.70 -4.17 -27.38
C ARG A 180 0.26 -4.23 -27.87
N SER A 181 0.05 -3.94 -29.16
CA SER A 181 -1.25 -4.03 -29.80
C SER A 181 -1.74 -5.48 -29.79
N LEU A 182 -2.99 -5.69 -29.36
CA LEU A 182 -3.64 -7.00 -29.41
C LEU A 182 -4.06 -7.38 -30.84
N ALA A 183 -4.27 -6.38 -31.71
CA ALA A 183 -4.65 -6.63 -33.09
C ALA A 183 -3.49 -7.11 -33.95
N THR A 184 -2.30 -6.50 -33.77
CA THR A 184 -1.13 -6.76 -34.61
C THR A 184 -0.01 -7.53 -33.93
N GLY A 185 -0.02 -7.57 -32.59
CA GLY A 185 1.07 -8.12 -31.78
C GLY A 185 2.33 -7.25 -31.73
N LEU A 186 2.35 -6.11 -32.42
CA LEU A 186 3.49 -5.22 -32.52
C LEU A 186 3.51 -4.17 -31.39
N PRO A 187 4.69 -3.58 -31.07
CA PRO A 187 4.77 -2.44 -30.19
C PRO A 187 3.92 -1.26 -30.68
N GLU A 188 3.22 -0.63 -29.75
CA GLU A 188 2.35 0.51 -30.03
C GLU A 188 2.51 1.55 -28.92
N VAL A 189 2.36 2.82 -29.26
CA VAL A 189 2.34 3.93 -28.31
C VAL A 189 0.94 4.54 -28.30
N ILE A 190 0.35 4.60 -27.11
CA ILE A 190 -0.94 5.27 -26.89
C ILE A 190 -0.74 6.51 -26.03
N VAL A 191 -1.70 7.43 -26.06
CA VAL A 191 -1.75 8.59 -25.18
C VAL A 191 -2.84 8.36 -24.15
N LEU A 192 -2.45 8.33 -22.85
CA LEU A 192 -3.39 8.32 -21.74
C LEU A 192 -3.52 9.73 -21.17
N THR A 193 -4.71 10.05 -20.68
CA THR A 193 -5.03 11.30 -20.00
C THR A 193 -5.31 11.07 -18.53
N THR A 194 -5.24 12.11 -17.70
CA THR A 194 -5.67 12.06 -16.30
C THR A 194 -7.11 11.55 -16.17
N ALA A 195 -8.00 11.92 -17.10
CA ALA A 195 -9.38 11.45 -17.12
C ALA A 195 -9.46 9.93 -17.32
N ASP A 196 -8.66 9.38 -18.24
CA ASP A 196 -8.58 7.93 -18.48
C ASP A 196 -8.17 7.18 -17.22
N VAL A 197 -7.12 7.66 -16.54
CA VAL A 197 -6.56 7.01 -15.34
C VAL A 197 -7.54 7.13 -14.18
N LYS A 198 -8.18 8.29 -13.99
CA LYS A 198 -9.24 8.46 -13.01
C LYS A 198 -10.37 7.47 -13.23
N ASP A 199 -10.88 7.37 -14.46
CA ASP A 199 -11.98 6.46 -14.79
C ASP A 199 -11.59 4.98 -14.58
N ALA A 200 -10.32 4.63 -14.88
CA ALA A 200 -9.81 3.29 -14.63
C ALA A 200 -9.83 2.92 -13.14
N MET A 201 -9.43 3.83 -12.26
CA MET A 201 -9.28 3.59 -10.81
C MET A 201 -10.58 3.78 -10.02
N GLN A 202 -11.62 4.37 -10.60
CA GLN A 202 -12.83 4.83 -9.91
C GLN A 202 -13.47 3.77 -9.01
N ASP A 203 -13.70 2.57 -9.55
CA ASP A 203 -14.40 1.51 -8.82
C ASP A 203 -13.62 1.03 -7.59
N SER A 204 -12.30 0.95 -7.69
CA SER A 204 -11.44 0.56 -6.59
C SER A 204 -11.35 1.66 -5.53
N LEU A 205 -11.27 2.92 -5.93
CA LEU A 205 -11.30 4.06 -5.00
C LEU A 205 -12.62 4.15 -4.23
N ILE A 206 -13.76 3.90 -4.89
CA ILE A 206 -15.07 3.84 -4.22
C ILE A 206 -15.11 2.72 -3.18
N LYS A 207 -14.53 1.54 -3.46
CA LYS A 207 -14.46 0.44 -2.49
C LYS A 207 -13.63 0.82 -1.26
N ILE A 208 -12.51 1.52 -1.44
CA ILE A 208 -11.71 2.05 -0.33
C ILE A 208 -12.55 3.01 0.52
N VAL A 209 -13.24 3.96 -0.10
CA VAL A 209 -14.12 4.91 0.62
C VAL A 209 -15.24 4.19 1.37
N ASN A 210 -15.86 3.18 0.77
CA ASN A 210 -16.91 2.39 1.45
C ASN A 210 -16.37 1.68 2.69
N SER A 211 -15.13 1.17 2.64
CA SER A 211 -14.47 0.59 3.81
C SER A 211 -14.18 1.63 4.90
N ILE A 212 -13.79 2.85 4.52
CA ILE A 212 -13.66 3.98 5.46
C ILE A 212 -15.00 4.29 6.14
N LYS A 213 -16.09 4.38 5.38
CA LYS A 213 -17.43 4.62 5.91
C LYS A 213 -17.86 3.51 6.87
N GLN A 214 -17.63 2.24 6.50
CA GLN A 214 -17.92 1.10 7.36
C GLN A 214 -17.15 1.18 8.70
N THR A 215 -15.88 1.50 8.68
CA THR A 215 -15.07 1.67 9.91
C THR A 215 -15.62 2.77 10.80
N LEU A 216 -16.10 3.87 10.22
CA LEU A 216 -16.76 4.95 10.97
C LEU A 216 -18.11 4.52 11.56
N GLU A 217 -18.89 3.73 10.84
CA GLU A 217 -20.19 3.20 11.31
C GLU A 217 -20.01 2.24 12.50
N GLU A 218 -18.91 1.48 12.52
CA GLU A 218 -18.55 0.56 13.60
C GLU A 218 -17.92 1.28 14.81
N THR A 219 -17.52 2.55 14.65
CA THR A 219 -16.84 3.35 15.68
C THR A 219 -17.84 3.82 16.75
N PRO A 220 -17.51 3.73 18.05
CA PRO A 220 -18.32 4.31 19.11
C PRO A 220 -18.62 5.78 18.85
N PRO A 221 -19.86 6.25 19.12
CA PRO A 221 -20.33 7.59 18.75
C PRO A 221 -19.44 8.73 19.24
N GLU A 222 -18.90 8.62 20.45
CA GLU A 222 -18.02 9.63 21.04
C GLU A 222 -16.73 9.78 20.25
N LEU A 223 -16.11 8.66 19.86
CA LEU A 223 -14.88 8.66 19.08
C LEU A 223 -15.12 9.03 17.61
N ALA A 224 -16.28 8.65 17.05
CA ALA A 224 -16.70 9.09 15.73
C ALA A 224 -16.88 10.61 15.66
N ALA A 225 -17.43 11.23 16.72
CA ALA A 225 -17.54 12.68 16.84
C ALA A 225 -16.16 13.35 16.84
N ASP A 226 -15.18 12.79 17.56
CA ASP A 226 -13.81 13.28 17.54
C ASP A 226 -13.21 13.23 16.12
N VAL A 227 -13.42 12.12 15.38
CA VAL A 227 -12.93 11.98 14.00
C VAL A 227 -13.60 12.99 13.07
N MET A 228 -14.90 13.27 13.24
CA MET A 228 -15.60 14.29 12.45
C MET A 228 -15.00 15.69 12.67
N GLU A 229 -14.56 16.01 13.88
CA GLU A 229 -13.96 17.29 14.21
C GLU A 229 -12.50 17.39 13.77
N LYS A 230 -11.70 16.33 14.04
CA LYS A 230 -10.25 16.33 13.81
C LYS A 230 -9.85 15.89 12.40
N GLY A 231 -10.72 15.16 11.72
CA GLY A 231 -10.48 14.65 10.38
C GLY A 231 -9.88 13.24 10.33
N ILE A 232 -9.75 12.75 9.11
CA ILE A 232 -9.14 11.48 8.75
C ILE A 232 -7.74 11.75 8.24
N TYR A 233 -6.76 10.99 8.72
CA TYR A 233 -5.39 11.06 8.23
C TYR A 233 -5.12 9.91 7.26
N ILE A 234 -4.53 10.22 6.09
CA ILE A 234 -4.18 9.21 5.10
C ILE A 234 -2.67 9.08 4.96
N SER A 235 -2.20 7.84 4.92
CA SER A 235 -0.80 7.42 4.82
C SER A 235 -0.63 6.39 3.71
N GLY A 236 0.59 5.89 3.52
CA GLY A 236 0.93 4.93 2.48
C GLY A 236 1.23 5.57 1.13
N GLY A 237 1.82 4.77 0.25
CA GLY A 237 2.26 5.26 -1.07
C GLY A 237 1.13 5.83 -1.93
N CYS A 238 -0.09 5.30 -1.81
CA CYS A 238 -1.24 5.76 -2.56
C CYS A 238 -1.83 7.08 -2.05
N ALA A 239 -1.48 7.52 -0.83
CA ALA A 239 -1.87 8.85 -0.34
C ALA A 239 -1.37 10.00 -1.24
N GLN A 240 -0.36 9.72 -2.08
CA GLN A 240 0.20 10.67 -3.05
C GLN A 240 -0.61 10.78 -4.36
N ILE A 241 -1.65 9.96 -4.57
CA ILE A 241 -2.55 10.10 -5.72
C ILE A 241 -3.21 11.47 -5.66
N LYS A 242 -3.13 12.23 -6.75
CA LYS A 242 -3.63 13.61 -6.80
C LYS A 242 -5.10 13.68 -6.41
N ASN A 243 -5.43 14.58 -5.49
CA ASN A 243 -6.79 14.83 -4.97
C ASN A 243 -7.47 13.65 -4.29
N LEU A 244 -6.72 12.65 -3.80
CA LEU A 244 -7.32 11.54 -3.06
C LEU A 244 -7.94 12.02 -1.74
N ASP A 245 -7.29 12.94 -1.05
CA ASP A 245 -7.80 13.62 0.14
C ASP A 245 -9.14 14.30 -0.12
N ARG A 246 -9.25 15.05 -1.22
CA ARG A 246 -10.49 15.73 -1.63
C ARG A 246 -11.60 14.74 -1.99
N PHE A 247 -11.24 13.65 -2.67
CA PHE A 247 -12.19 12.60 -3.03
C PHE A 247 -12.77 11.94 -1.79
N ILE A 248 -11.94 11.50 -0.85
CA ILE A 248 -12.38 10.88 0.40
C ILE A 248 -13.20 11.88 1.22
N SER A 249 -12.75 13.15 1.33
CA SER A 249 -13.48 14.19 2.06
C SER A 249 -14.86 14.47 1.46
N ALA A 250 -14.97 14.55 0.13
CA ALA A 250 -16.26 14.75 -0.55
C ALA A 250 -17.24 13.58 -0.30
N GLU A 251 -16.74 12.36 -0.27
CA GLU A 251 -17.53 11.14 -0.09
C GLU A 251 -17.93 10.88 1.37
N THR A 252 -17.11 11.29 2.33
CA THR A 252 -17.35 11.06 3.77
C THR A 252 -17.95 12.26 4.49
N GLY A 253 -17.78 13.47 3.93
CA GLY A 253 -18.14 14.72 4.60
C GLY A 253 -17.18 15.12 5.73
N ILE A 254 -16.04 14.42 5.87
CA ILE A 254 -15.06 14.64 6.93
C ILE A 254 -13.78 15.25 6.31
N PRO A 255 -13.13 16.21 6.97
CA PRO A 255 -11.82 16.72 6.53
C PRO A 255 -10.79 15.58 6.44
N VAL A 256 -9.95 15.60 5.40
CA VAL A 256 -8.91 14.58 5.18
C VAL A 256 -7.56 15.25 5.04
N PHE A 257 -6.57 14.72 5.74
CA PHE A 257 -5.20 15.23 5.76
C PHE A 257 -4.23 14.14 5.32
N ILE A 258 -3.26 14.53 4.49
CA ILE A 258 -2.17 13.62 4.09
C ILE A 258 -1.07 13.71 5.15
N ALA A 259 -0.58 12.56 5.64
CA ALA A 259 0.57 12.51 6.56
C ALA A 259 1.82 13.18 5.95
N GLU A 260 2.66 13.78 6.79
CA GLU A 260 3.90 14.41 6.34
C GLU A 260 4.80 13.39 5.69
N ASP A 261 5.22 12.73 5.19
CA ASP A 261 6.02 11.66 4.59
C ASP A 261 5.23 10.34 4.53
N PRO A 262 4.13 10.31 3.76
CA PRO A 262 3.18 9.20 3.80
C PRO A 262 3.76 7.85 3.36
N THR A 263 4.95 7.83 2.77
CA THR A 263 5.65 6.59 2.37
C THR A 263 6.56 6.03 3.44
N ASN A 264 6.89 6.81 4.47
CA ASN A 264 7.84 6.43 5.53
C ASN A 264 7.25 6.62 6.95
N CYS A 265 5.93 6.78 7.05
CA CYS A 265 5.24 6.81 8.33
C CYS A 265 5.33 5.49 9.08
#